data_aea566860ca51434cfa044bfe87db51d
#
_entry.id   aea566860ca51434cfa044bfe87db51d
#
_cell.length_a   1.000
_cell.length_b   1.000
_cell.length_c   1.000
_cell.angle_alpha   90.00
_cell.angle_beta   90.00
_cell.angle_gamma   90.00
#
_symmetry.space_group_name_H-M   'P 1'
#
loop_
_entity.id
_entity.type
_entity.pdbx_description
1 polymer ?
#
loop_
_entity_poly.entity_id
_entity_poly.type
_entity_poly.pdbx_seq_one_letter_code
_entity_poly.pdbx_strand_id
1 'polypeptide(L)'
;MIDFGNFYQIIAKSKLSPWLEVLPAQLASWQRQNYDNRFNHWLNSLKHLPHVIPDKIELKEQVCVTAATPLSAGQEKQLRHLLLALSPWRKGPYDVYGIHIDTEWRSDWKWQRLINHISPLAGRTVLDVGCNSGYHLWRMIGEQAKLAVGIDPMALYLCQFEVIRQLLGHDMRAHFLPLGIEQLPKLEAFDT
;
A
#
# COMPACT_ATOMS: atom_id res chain seq x y z
N MET A 1 1.36 -10.90 -12.36
CA MET A 1 2.66 -10.43 -11.82
C MET A 1 2.46 -8.98 -11.45
N ILE A 2 2.95 -8.52 -10.30
CA ILE A 2 2.87 -7.11 -9.91
C ILE A 2 3.97 -6.35 -10.66
N ASP A 3 3.58 -5.20 -11.23
CA ASP A 3 4.49 -4.35 -12.01
C ASP A 3 5.05 -3.23 -11.13
N PHE A 4 6.37 -3.13 -11.08
CA PHE A 4 7.10 -2.08 -10.36
C PHE A 4 7.67 -0.99 -11.30
N GLY A 5 7.33 -1.03 -12.59
CA GLY A 5 7.88 -0.13 -13.61
C GLY A 5 7.66 1.34 -13.29
N ASN A 6 6.49 1.71 -12.78
CA ASN A 6 6.21 3.09 -12.37
C ASN A 6 7.13 3.53 -11.21
N PHE A 7 7.39 2.67 -10.24
CA PHE A 7 8.31 2.99 -9.15
C PHE A 7 9.72 3.21 -9.67
N TYR A 8 10.20 2.37 -10.58
CA TYR A 8 11.52 2.56 -11.21
C TYR A 8 11.64 3.92 -11.91
N GLN A 9 10.58 4.34 -12.62
CA GLN A 9 10.57 5.65 -13.30
C GLN A 9 10.62 6.82 -12.30
N ILE A 10 9.93 6.69 -11.15
CA ILE A 10 9.92 7.72 -10.10
C ILE A 10 11.30 7.84 -9.46
N ILE A 11 11.90 6.72 -9.04
CA ILE A 11 13.19 6.74 -8.33
C ILE A 11 14.36 7.09 -9.25
N ALA A 12 14.28 6.79 -10.56
CA ALA A 12 15.32 7.15 -11.52
C ALA A 12 15.63 8.66 -11.55
N LYS A 13 14.67 9.50 -11.15
CA LYS A 13 14.79 10.96 -11.11
C LYS A 13 14.94 11.51 -9.69
N SER A 14 15.34 10.69 -8.74
CA SER A 14 15.42 11.04 -7.31
C SER A 14 16.74 10.62 -6.68
N LYS A 15 16.94 10.96 -5.41
CA LYS A 15 18.08 10.47 -4.61
C LYS A 15 18.10 8.96 -4.43
N LEU A 16 16.98 8.27 -4.75
CA LEU A 16 16.87 6.82 -4.71
C LEU A 16 17.39 6.14 -5.98
N SER A 17 17.84 6.88 -7.01
CA SER A 17 18.29 6.31 -8.29
C SER A 17 19.38 5.23 -8.15
N PRO A 18 20.34 5.28 -7.21
CA PRO A 18 21.29 4.19 -7.04
C PRO A 18 20.66 2.85 -6.65
N TRP A 19 19.44 2.86 -6.07
CA TRP A 19 18.75 1.62 -5.74
C TRP A 19 18.38 0.80 -6.99
N LEU A 20 18.26 1.44 -8.15
CA LEU A 20 18.00 0.74 -9.43
C LEU A 20 19.07 -0.27 -9.82
N GLU A 21 20.29 -0.15 -9.32
CA GLU A 21 21.38 -1.10 -9.60
C GLU A 21 21.06 -2.51 -9.06
N VAL A 22 20.31 -2.60 -7.95
CA VAL A 22 20.04 -3.89 -7.28
C VAL A 22 18.56 -4.22 -7.20
N LEU A 23 17.68 -3.22 -7.11
CA LEU A 23 16.26 -3.39 -6.86
C LEU A 23 15.53 -4.30 -7.87
N PRO A 24 15.73 -4.17 -9.20
CA PRO A 24 15.06 -5.03 -10.16
C PRO A 24 15.39 -6.51 -9.96
N ALA A 25 16.66 -6.82 -9.66
CA ALA A 25 17.11 -8.19 -9.40
C ALA A 25 16.52 -8.74 -8.07
N GLN A 26 16.47 -7.91 -7.03
CA GLN A 26 15.86 -8.26 -5.75
C GLN A 26 14.37 -8.61 -5.91
N LEU A 27 13.60 -7.75 -6.58
CA LEU A 27 12.16 -7.94 -6.79
C LEU A 27 11.88 -9.16 -7.70
N ALA A 28 12.67 -9.35 -8.74
CA ALA A 28 12.57 -10.54 -9.59
C ALA A 28 12.89 -11.84 -8.81
N SER A 29 13.88 -11.81 -7.93
CA SER A 29 14.20 -12.94 -7.05
C SER A 29 13.06 -13.24 -6.08
N TRP A 30 12.54 -12.21 -5.41
CA TRP A 30 11.40 -12.35 -4.51
C TRP A 30 10.17 -12.94 -5.22
N GLN A 31 9.84 -12.47 -6.42
CA GLN A 31 8.73 -13.00 -7.20
C GLN A 31 8.89 -14.49 -7.53
N ARG A 32 10.09 -14.92 -7.92
CA ARG A 32 10.35 -16.35 -8.20
C ARG A 32 10.20 -17.23 -6.96
N GLN A 33 10.64 -16.74 -5.79
CA GLN A 33 10.59 -17.49 -4.52
C GLN A 33 9.18 -17.58 -3.94
N ASN A 34 8.34 -16.57 -4.18
CA ASN A 34 7.00 -16.48 -3.61
C ASN A 34 5.87 -16.84 -4.59
N TYR A 35 6.21 -17.28 -5.81
CA TYR A 35 5.23 -17.66 -6.82
C TYR A 35 4.67 -19.06 -6.53
N ASP A 36 3.70 -19.11 -5.60
CA ASP A 36 2.97 -20.32 -5.22
C ASP A 36 1.46 -20.21 -5.50
N ASN A 37 0.71 -21.28 -5.22
CA ASN A 37 -0.72 -21.30 -5.45
C ASN A 37 -1.48 -20.27 -4.59
N ARG A 38 -0.97 -19.97 -3.40
CA ARG A 38 -1.57 -19.00 -2.47
C ARG A 38 -1.40 -17.59 -2.98
N PHE A 39 -0.19 -17.21 -3.38
CA PHE A 39 0.06 -15.91 -3.98
C PHE A 39 -0.73 -15.71 -5.27
N ASN A 40 -0.81 -16.74 -6.13
CA ASN A 40 -1.65 -16.71 -7.32
C ASN A 40 -3.13 -16.50 -7.00
N HIS A 41 -3.65 -17.12 -5.94
CA HIS A 41 -5.03 -16.91 -5.50
C HIS A 41 -5.26 -15.44 -5.11
N TRP A 42 -4.36 -14.84 -4.34
CA TRP A 42 -4.45 -13.42 -3.97
C TRP A 42 -4.32 -12.49 -5.17
N LEU A 43 -3.40 -12.76 -6.09
CA LEU A 43 -3.28 -11.98 -7.34
C LEU A 43 -4.55 -12.05 -8.20
N ASN A 44 -5.25 -13.19 -8.20
CA ASN A 44 -6.52 -13.30 -8.88
C ASN A 44 -7.61 -12.44 -8.23
N SER A 45 -7.60 -12.27 -6.92
CA SER A 45 -8.50 -11.33 -6.25
C SER A 45 -8.36 -9.91 -6.78
N LEU A 46 -7.13 -9.45 -7.00
CA LEU A 46 -6.84 -8.13 -7.60
C LEU A 46 -7.49 -7.94 -8.98
N LYS A 47 -7.48 -8.98 -9.82
CA LYS A 47 -8.04 -8.91 -11.18
C LYS A 47 -9.57 -8.88 -11.22
N HIS A 48 -10.21 -9.31 -10.14
CA HIS A 48 -11.66 -9.41 -10.03
C HIS A 48 -12.27 -8.31 -9.16
N LEU A 49 -11.50 -7.27 -8.81
CA LEU A 49 -12.06 -6.11 -8.14
C LEU A 49 -13.14 -5.45 -9.01
N PRO A 50 -14.28 -5.08 -8.45
CA PRO A 50 -15.28 -4.33 -9.20
C PRO A 50 -14.71 -2.98 -9.62
N HIS A 51 -14.99 -2.58 -10.85
CA HIS A 51 -14.63 -1.26 -11.32
C HIS A 51 -15.53 -0.23 -10.66
N VAL A 52 -14.97 0.57 -9.75
CA VAL A 52 -15.66 1.67 -9.06
C VAL A 52 -14.81 2.92 -9.21
N ILE A 53 -15.43 4.01 -9.61
CA ILE A 53 -14.75 5.30 -9.70
C ILE A 53 -14.81 5.96 -8.33
N PRO A 54 -13.67 6.25 -7.69
CA PRO A 54 -13.66 6.98 -6.43
C PRO A 54 -14.19 8.41 -6.62
N ASP A 55 -15.00 8.87 -5.67
CA ASP A 55 -15.48 10.24 -5.62
C ASP A 55 -14.69 11.06 -4.60
N LYS A 56 -14.70 10.60 -3.35
CA LYS A 56 -13.97 11.26 -2.27
C LYS A 56 -12.98 10.29 -1.62
N ILE A 57 -11.74 10.74 -1.51
CA ILE A 57 -10.65 10.00 -0.86
C ILE A 57 -10.18 10.82 0.33
N GLU A 58 -10.24 10.23 1.52
CA GLU A 58 -9.75 10.81 2.78
C GLU A 58 -8.59 9.96 3.30
N LEU A 59 -7.42 10.57 3.45
CA LEU A 59 -6.20 9.88 3.89
C LEU A 59 -5.56 10.54 5.13
N LYS A 60 -6.01 11.75 5.50
CA LYS A 60 -5.41 12.51 6.59
C LYS A 60 -5.94 12.07 7.96
N GLU A 61 -7.26 12.00 8.12
CA GLU A 61 -7.85 11.61 9.40
C GLU A 61 -8.08 10.09 9.48
N GLN A 62 -8.34 9.46 8.35
CA GLN A 62 -8.58 8.02 8.20
C GLN A 62 -8.17 7.54 6.81
N VAL A 63 -8.19 6.24 6.55
CA VAL A 63 -8.06 5.72 5.17
C VAL A 63 -9.45 5.31 4.70
N CYS A 64 -10.08 6.23 3.96
CA CYS A 64 -11.47 6.09 3.51
C CYS A 64 -11.60 6.49 2.03
N VAL A 65 -12.45 5.76 1.31
CA VAL A 65 -12.88 6.11 -0.04
C VAL A 65 -14.36 5.87 -0.23
N THR A 66 -15.02 6.83 -0.87
CA THR A 66 -16.44 6.74 -1.25
C THR A 66 -16.60 6.78 -2.76
N ALA A 67 -17.75 6.36 -3.26
CA ALA A 67 -18.16 6.51 -4.64
C ALA A 67 -19.36 7.47 -4.74
N ALA A 68 -19.46 8.18 -5.85
CA ALA A 68 -20.58 9.09 -6.12
C ALA A 68 -21.93 8.33 -6.17
N THR A 69 -21.90 7.09 -6.65
CA THR A 69 -23.05 6.20 -6.67
C THR A 69 -22.75 5.00 -5.78
N PRO A 70 -23.64 4.65 -4.83
CA PRO A 70 -23.47 3.46 -4.01
C PRO A 70 -23.23 2.21 -4.85
N LEU A 71 -22.46 1.27 -4.32
CA LEU A 71 -22.26 -0.02 -4.97
C LEU A 71 -23.62 -0.73 -5.14
N SER A 72 -23.79 -1.42 -6.26
CA SER A 72 -24.88 -2.39 -6.38
C SER A 72 -24.67 -3.54 -5.38
N ALA A 73 -25.73 -4.21 -4.98
CA ALA A 73 -25.63 -5.36 -4.06
C ALA A 73 -24.66 -6.45 -4.57
N GLY A 74 -24.60 -6.63 -5.89
CA GLY A 74 -23.63 -7.56 -6.52
C GLY A 74 -22.20 -7.11 -6.35
N GLN A 75 -21.88 -5.85 -6.61
CA GLN A 75 -20.56 -5.27 -6.45
C GLN A 75 -20.11 -5.29 -4.98
N GLU A 76 -21.02 -4.93 -4.06
CA GLU A 76 -20.71 -4.97 -2.63
C GLU A 76 -20.40 -6.39 -2.16
N LYS A 77 -21.21 -7.37 -2.53
CA LYS A 77 -20.98 -8.79 -2.20
C LYS A 77 -19.66 -9.28 -2.77
N GLN A 78 -19.36 -8.96 -4.03
CA GLN A 78 -18.10 -9.31 -4.69
C GLN A 78 -16.91 -8.69 -3.95
N LEU A 79 -16.94 -7.38 -3.66
CA LEU A 79 -15.86 -6.69 -2.98
C LEU A 79 -15.63 -7.26 -1.57
N ARG A 80 -16.70 -7.47 -0.78
CA ARG A 80 -16.59 -8.11 0.54
C ARG A 80 -15.91 -9.49 0.46
N HIS A 81 -16.32 -10.32 -0.50
CA HIS A 81 -15.72 -11.64 -0.69
C HIS A 81 -14.23 -11.56 -1.00
N LEU A 82 -13.81 -10.65 -1.89
CA LEU A 82 -12.41 -10.46 -2.24
C LEU A 82 -11.57 -9.93 -1.07
N LEU A 83 -12.10 -8.98 -0.30
CA LEU A 83 -11.43 -8.46 0.90
C LEU A 83 -11.27 -9.53 1.99
N LEU A 84 -12.27 -10.40 2.16
CA LEU A 84 -12.20 -11.55 3.08
C LEU A 84 -11.17 -12.58 2.63
N ALA A 85 -11.03 -12.82 1.34
CA ALA A 85 -10.02 -13.74 0.80
C ALA A 85 -8.57 -13.29 1.09
N LEU A 86 -8.37 -12.01 1.39
CA LEU A 86 -7.10 -11.42 1.80
C LEU A 86 -6.92 -11.33 3.32
N SER A 87 -7.78 -11.94 4.12
CA SER A 87 -7.62 -11.97 5.57
C SER A 87 -6.43 -12.85 5.99
N PRO A 88 -5.81 -12.58 7.17
CA PRO A 88 -6.16 -11.55 8.16
C PRO A 88 -5.64 -10.16 7.81
N TRP A 89 -6.44 -9.13 8.09
CA TRP A 89 -6.02 -7.73 8.03
C TRP A 89 -5.47 -7.31 9.38
N ARG A 90 -4.21 -6.90 9.44
CA ARG A 90 -3.54 -6.59 10.71
C ARG A 90 -3.47 -5.12 11.03
N LYS A 91 -3.11 -4.27 10.06
CA LYS A 91 -3.03 -2.81 10.25
C LYS A 91 -4.18 -2.11 9.53
N GLY A 92 -4.81 -1.15 10.21
CA GLY A 92 -5.94 -0.36 9.71
C GLY A 92 -6.55 0.52 10.81
N PRO A 93 -7.87 0.78 10.79
CA PRO A 93 -8.90 0.23 9.88
C PRO A 93 -8.96 0.93 8.51
N TYR A 94 -9.70 0.33 7.58
CA TYR A 94 -10.00 0.95 6.28
C TYR A 94 -11.51 1.03 6.08
N ASP A 95 -11.97 2.08 5.41
CA ASP A 95 -13.36 2.22 4.96
C ASP A 95 -13.41 2.38 3.45
N VAL A 96 -13.81 1.34 2.74
CA VAL A 96 -13.79 1.31 1.28
C VAL A 96 -15.20 1.12 0.72
N TYR A 97 -15.74 2.17 0.11
CA TYR A 97 -17.07 2.18 -0.51
C TYR A 97 -18.20 1.68 0.43
N GLY A 98 -18.15 2.06 1.71
CA GLY A 98 -19.12 1.64 2.72
C GLY A 98 -18.81 0.28 3.37
N ILE A 99 -17.74 -0.38 2.99
CA ILE A 99 -17.26 -1.60 3.64
C ILE A 99 -16.18 -1.24 4.66
N HIS A 100 -16.49 -1.47 5.93
CA HIS A 100 -15.50 -1.35 7.00
C HIS A 100 -14.65 -2.60 7.09
N ILE A 101 -13.31 -2.44 7.02
CA ILE A 101 -12.33 -3.50 7.24
C ILE A 101 -11.76 -3.27 8.64
N ASP A 102 -12.33 -3.99 9.61
CA ASP A 102 -11.76 -4.03 10.95
C ASP A 102 -10.45 -4.81 10.94
N THR A 103 -9.52 -4.43 11.81
CA THR A 103 -8.16 -4.95 11.79
C THR A 103 -7.68 -5.32 13.17
N GLU A 104 -6.74 -6.25 13.23
CA GLU A 104 -6.16 -6.76 14.49
C GLU A 104 -5.57 -5.64 15.34
N TRP A 105 -4.94 -4.65 14.69
CA TRP A 105 -4.29 -3.52 15.35
C TRP A 105 -4.89 -2.19 14.91
N ARG A 106 -5.17 -1.33 15.88
CA ARG A 106 -5.65 0.04 15.68
C ARG A 106 -4.48 0.95 15.32
N SER A 107 -4.10 0.90 14.03
CA SER A 107 -3.00 1.70 13.49
C SER A 107 -3.35 3.19 13.42
N ASP A 108 -4.63 3.53 13.33
CA ASP A 108 -5.16 4.88 13.45
C ASP A 108 -4.80 5.53 14.80
N TRP A 109 -4.97 4.82 15.92
CA TRP A 109 -4.60 5.31 17.25
C TRP A 109 -3.08 5.46 17.39
N LYS A 110 -2.31 4.54 16.80
CA LYS A 110 -0.85 4.68 16.77
C LYS A 110 -0.43 5.92 16.00
N TRP A 111 -1.06 6.17 14.84
CA TRP A 111 -0.78 7.33 14.02
C TRP A 111 -1.09 8.64 14.74
N GLN A 112 -2.26 8.74 15.37
CA GLN A 112 -2.66 9.93 16.16
C GLN A 112 -1.66 10.27 17.27
N ARG A 113 -1.07 9.26 17.91
CA ARG A 113 -0.03 9.48 18.92
C ARG A 113 1.31 9.91 18.33
N LEU A 114 1.62 9.43 17.11
CA LEU A 114 2.91 9.67 16.48
C LEU A 114 2.99 11.02 15.77
N ILE A 115 1.93 11.40 15.04
CA ILE A 115 1.99 12.51 14.06
C ILE A 115 2.37 13.86 14.68
N ASN A 116 1.97 14.11 15.90
CA ASN A 116 2.28 15.35 16.63
C ASN A 116 3.70 15.39 17.19
N HIS A 117 4.46 14.30 17.11
CA HIS A 117 5.82 14.15 17.65
C HIS A 117 6.89 13.97 16.59
N ILE A 118 6.51 13.97 15.31
CA ILE A 118 7.43 13.89 14.18
C ILE A 118 7.42 15.20 13.39
N SER A 119 8.49 15.43 12.66
CA SER A 119 8.54 16.59 11.75
C SER A 119 7.47 16.48 10.65
N PRO A 120 6.92 17.60 10.15
CA PRO A 120 5.93 17.58 9.07
C PRO A 120 6.40 16.78 7.88
N LEU A 121 5.51 15.95 7.32
CA LEU A 121 5.84 15.04 6.22
C LEU A 121 5.68 15.68 4.83
N ALA A 122 5.10 16.87 4.75
CA ALA A 122 4.85 17.55 3.48
C ALA A 122 6.14 17.68 2.63
N GLY A 123 6.08 17.20 1.40
CA GLY A 123 7.18 17.23 0.44
C GLY A 123 8.31 16.21 0.68
N ARG A 124 8.24 15.39 1.74
CA ARG A 124 9.27 14.42 2.12
C ARG A 124 9.13 13.09 1.39
N THR A 125 10.27 12.42 1.24
CA THR A 125 10.36 11.01 0.86
C THR A 125 10.53 10.18 2.13
N VAL A 126 9.56 9.33 2.43
CA VAL A 126 9.47 8.60 3.71
C VAL A 126 9.59 7.10 3.48
N LEU A 127 10.29 6.41 4.39
CA LEU A 127 10.39 4.95 4.41
C LEU A 127 9.63 4.40 5.63
N ASP A 128 8.74 3.42 5.40
CA ASP A 128 8.08 2.62 6.45
C ASP A 128 8.62 1.19 6.42
N VAL A 129 9.37 0.81 7.44
CA VAL A 129 9.93 -0.54 7.58
C VAL A 129 8.95 -1.43 8.33
N GLY A 130 8.59 -2.58 7.73
CA GLY A 130 7.53 -3.44 8.25
C GLY A 130 6.15 -2.81 8.05
N CYS A 131 5.91 -2.27 6.85
CA CYS A 131 4.70 -1.50 6.54
C CYS A 131 3.41 -2.31 6.58
N ASN A 132 3.48 -3.66 6.54
CA ASN A 132 2.31 -4.54 6.49
C ASN A 132 1.39 -4.17 5.30
N SER A 133 0.06 -4.10 5.47
CA SER A 133 -0.90 -3.69 4.42
C SER A 133 -0.74 -2.23 3.92
N GLY A 134 0.25 -1.48 4.43
CA GLY A 134 0.53 -0.11 3.98
C GLY A 134 -0.36 0.97 4.59
N TYR A 135 -1.06 0.71 5.71
CA TYR A 135 -1.95 1.69 6.32
C TYR A 135 -1.26 3.05 6.56
N HIS A 136 -0.07 3.03 7.16
CA HIS A 136 0.66 4.26 7.44
C HIS A 136 1.16 4.96 6.17
N LEU A 137 1.44 4.23 5.09
CA LEU A 137 1.81 4.86 3.81
C LEU A 137 0.69 5.78 3.32
N TRP A 138 -0.57 5.33 3.40
CA TRP A 138 -1.72 6.15 3.02
C TRP A 138 -1.88 7.37 3.93
N ARG A 139 -1.66 7.22 5.25
CA ARG A 139 -1.69 8.33 6.20
C ARG A 139 -0.59 9.36 5.91
N MET A 140 0.62 8.90 5.54
CA MET A 140 1.73 9.76 5.10
C MET A 140 1.38 10.55 3.84
N ILE A 141 0.68 9.92 2.89
CA ILE A 141 0.17 10.63 1.70
C ILE A 141 -0.89 11.67 2.09
N GLY A 142 -1.75 11.37 3.06
CA GLY A 142 -2.69 12.33 3.64
C GLY A 142 -2.02 13.54 4.28
N GLU A 143 -0.83 13.38 4.85
CA GLU A 143 0.05 14.44 5.37
C GLU A 143 0.95 15.05 4.28
N GLN A 144 0.61 14.87 3.02
CA GLN A 144 1.27 15.46 1.85
C GLN A 144 2.73 15.01 1.65
N ALA A 145 3.10 13.82 2.10
CA ALA A 145 4.38 13.24 1.72
C ALA A 145 4.52 13.21 0.19
N LYS A 146 5.70 13.56 -0.31
CA LYS A 146 6.00 13.50 -1.75
C LYS A 146 6.03 12.07 -2.26
N LEU A 147 6.60 11.17 -1.46
CA LEU A 147 6.72 9.76 -1.74
C LEU A 147 6.74 8.98 -0.44
N ALA A 148 5.88 7.98 -0.30
CA ALA A 148 5.88 7.03 0.81
C ALA A 148 6.25 5.65 0.26
N VAL A 149 7.37 5.10 0.75
CA VAL A 149 7.86 3.77 0.36
C VAL A 149 7.76 2.85 1.56
N GLY A 150 7.03 1.76 1.42
CA GLY A 150 6.96 0.71 2.43
C GLY A 150 7.75 -0.52 2.03
N ILE A 151 8.37 -1.17 2.99
CA ILE A 151 8.98 -2.48 2.79
C ILE A 151 8.39 -3.49 3.78
N ASP A 152 8.04 -4.67 3.27
CA ASP A 152 7.63 -5.84 4.05
C ASP A 152 7.73 -7.09 3.17
N PRO A 153 8.41 -8.18 3.55
CA PRO A 153 8.63 -9.32 2.67
C PRO A 153 7.38 -10.18 2.40
N MET A 154 6.27 -9.95 3.12
CA MET A 154 5.09 -10.81 3.08
C MET A 154 4.22 -10.57 1.83
N ALA A 155 4.04 -11.62 1.02
CA ALA A 155 3.24 -11.60 -0.19
C ALA A 155 1.77 -11.21 0.03
N LEU A 156 1.16 -11.64 1.16
CA LEU A 156 -0.21 -11.25 1.52
C LEU A 156 -0.34 -9.74 1.66
N TYR A 157 0.60 -9.11 2.36
CA TYR A 157 0.55 -7.67 2.61
C TYR A 157 0.74 -6.84 1.34
N LEU A 158 1.59 -7.31 0.42
CA LEU A 158 1.69 -6.71 -0.90
C LEU A 158 0.34 -6.75 -1.65
N CYS A 159 -0.36 -7.89 -1.61
CA CYS A 159 -1.68 -8.00 -2.24
C CYS A 159 -2.73 -7.12 -1.55
N GLN A 160 -2.72 -7.04 -0.23
CA GLN A 160 -3.58 -6.13 0.53
C GLN A 160 -3.33 -4.66 0.17
N PHE A 161 -2.06 -4.26 0.12
CA PHE A 161 -1.68 -2.91 -0.32
C PHE A 161 -2.17 -2.60 -1.74
N GLU A 162 -1.96 -3.52 -2.67
CA GLU A 162 -2.36 -3.34 -4.07
C GLU A 162 -3.88 -3.25 -4.24
N VAL A 163 -4.66 -4.03 -3.47
CA VAL A 163 -6.13 -3.90 -3.45
C VAL A 163 -6.53 -2.51 -2.99
N ILE A 164 -6.01 -2.04 -1.86
CA ILE A 164 -6.33 -0.69 -1.35
C ILE A 164 -5.89 0.38 -2.36
N ARG A 165 -4.71 0.25 -2.96
CA ARG A 165 -4.22 1.18 -3.98
C ARG A 165 -5.16 1.27 -5.19
N GLN A 166 -5.68 0.14 -5.66
CA GLN A 166 -6.65 0.11 -6.76
C GLN A 166 -7.98 0.77 -6.36
N LEU A 167 -8.47 0.48 -5.16
CA LEU A 167 -9.71 1.07 -4.65
C LEU A 167 -9.59 2.59 -4.39
N LEU A 168 -8.39 3.07 -4.08
CA LEU A 168 -8.07 4.50 -3.93
C LEU A 168 -7.72 5.20 -5.26
N GLY A 169 -7.92 4.55 -6.42
CA GLY A 169 -7.69 5.17 -7.73
C GLY A 169 -6.22 5.22 -8.17
N HIS A 170 -5.40 4.30 -7.71
CA HIS A 170 -4.00 4.14 -8.14
C HIS A 170 -3.08 5.33 -7.81
N ASP A 171 -3.14 5.88 -6.60
CA ASP A 171 -2.19 6.92 -6.19
C ASP A 171 -0.74 6.45 -6.31
N MET A 172 0.02 7.15 -7.13
CA MET A 172 1.41 6.81 -7.46
C MET A 172 2.44 7.40 -6.48
N ARG A 173 2.01 7.97 -5.36
CA ARG A 173 2.91 8.49 -4.32
C ARG A 173 3.20 7.45 -3.23
N ALA A 174 2.40 6.39 -3.13
CA ALA A 174 2.61 5.29 -2.20
C ALA A 174 3.06 4.03 -2.95
N HIS A 175 4.15 3.41 -2.48
CA HIS A 175 4.70 2.18 -3.04
C HIS A 175 5.04 1.17 -1.97
N PHE A 176 4.76 -0.08 -2.25
CA PHE A 176 5.12 -1.22 -1.44
C PHE A 176 6.16 -2.06 -2.17
N LEU A 177 7.27 -2.36 -1.51
CA LEU A 177 8.30 -3.26 -2.02
C LEU A 177 8.38 -4.50 -1.12
N PRO A 178 8.27 -5.70 -1.68
CA PRO A 178 8.31 -6.94 -0.90
C PRO A 178 9.76 -7.32 -0.53
N LEU A 179 10.38 -6.51 0.33
CA LEU A 179 11.76 -6.61 0.73
C LEU A 179 11.88 -6.63 2.26
N GLY A 180 12.90 -7.31 2.76
CA GLY A 180 13.36 -7.20 4.13
C GLY A 180 14.29 -6.00 4.34
N ILE A 181 14.51 -5.61 5.59
CA ILE A 181 15.39 -4.48 5.94
C ILE A 181 16.84 -4.71 5.49
N GLU A 182 17.29 -5.94 5.46
CA GLU A 182 18.63 -6.35 5.02
C GLU A 182 18.88 -6.14 3.53
N GLN A 183 17.81 -5.93 2.76
CA GLN A 183 17.87 -5.70 1.31
C GLN A 183 17.85 -4.22 0.94
N LEU A 184 17.70 -3.33 1.94
CA LEU A 184 17.80 -1.89 1.72
C LEU A 184 19.23 -1.49 1.34
N PRO A 185 19.38 -0.61 0.35
CA PRO A 185 20.69 -0.06 0.04
C PRO A 185 21.12 0.90 1.16
N LYS A 186 22.42 1.02 1.37
CA LYS A 186 23.00 2.02 2.28
C LYS A 186 22.95 3.40 1.62
N LEU A 187 21.77 4.01 1.62
CA LEU A 187 21.52 5.33 1.02
C LEU A 187 20.95 6.29 2.07
N GLU A 188 21.49 7.49 2.13
CA GLU A 188 20.92 8.63 2.86
C GLU A 188 19.92 9.37 1.92
N ALA A 189 18.87 8.67 1.49
CA ALA A 189 17.96 9.17 0.46
C ALA A 189 16.51 9.35 0.94
N PHE A 190 16.19 8.90 2.13
CA PHE A 190 14.93 9.15 2.80
C PHE A 190 15.05 10.31 3.79
N ASP A 191 14.03 11.12 3.88
CA ASP A 191 13.99 12.27 4.80
C ASP A 191 13.50 11.86 6.20
N THR A 192 12.85 10.71 6.28
CA THR A 192 12.34 10.09 7.54
C THR A 192 12.13 8.61 7.30
#